data_7cd922319131285e8527d35b4ffeecd6
#
_entry.id   7cd922319131285e8527d35b4ffeecd6
#
_cell.length_a   1.000
_cell.length_b   1.000
_cell.length_c   1.000
_cell.angle_alpha   90.00
_cell.angle_beta   90.00
_cell.angle_gamma   90.00
#
_symmetry.space_group_name_H-M   'P 1'
#
loop_
_entity.id
_entity.type
_entity.pdbx_description
1 polymer ?
#
loop_
_entity_poly.entity_id
_entity_poly.type
_entity_poly.pdbx_seq_one_letter_code
_entity_poly.pdbx_strand_id
1 'polypeptide(L)'
;MTEIAHSTPDDIAVMTDRAREVVRLNIEALEALERSIDVSMARAVDVIMSRPGYVVVTGMGKSGHIGGKIAATLASTGTNAFFVHPAEMSHGDLGMLRPDVTVLAISNSGESRELRDPLIYCQRNGIPVIAITQRPASFLGRNAAVCLTMPKVAEACPNGLAPTTSTLMTLALGDALAMVLMDRREFTAMDFGLHHPGGALGMSLQSVREWMGDNAAVPASVPLNASFGDVVSAITEGRKGAVAVLDADGALAGIVTDGDLRRAFQRDTTDLTAADIMGANPITVDPDARMSDVVDLLTANKIANLFVVEDGKPTAIVHIAELMQAGYVA
;
A
#
# COMPACT_ATOMS: atom_id res chain seq x y z
N MET A 1 -29.85 15.80 26.90
CA MET A 1 -29.76 15.66 25.43
C MET A 1 -29.90 17.06 24.86
N THR A 2 -28.85 17.64 24.32
CA THR A 2 -28.88 18.96 23.70
C THR A 2 -29.60 18.81 22.36
N GLU A 3 -30.71 19.51 22.18
CA GLU A 3 -31.49 19.54 20.96
C GLU A 3 -30.60 20.07 19.83
N ILE A 4 -30.31 19.25 18.81
CA ILE A 4 -29.57 19.69 17.63
C ILE A 4 -30.54 20.58 16.85
N ALA A 5 -30.25 21.89 16.83
CA ALA A 5 -31.01 22.84 16.01
C ALA A 5 -30.90 22.42 14.54
N HIS A 6 -32.06 22.07 13.95
CA HIS A 6 -32.12 21.72 12.53
C HIS A 6 -32.02 22.99 11.68
N SER A 7 -31.10 23.02 10.73
CA SER A 7 -30.93 24.13 9.75
C SER A 7 -32.17 24.21 8.86
N THR A 8 -32.58 25.45 8.53
CA THR A 8 -33.64 25.68 7.55
C THR A 8 -33.18 25.27 6.13
N PRO A 9 -34.09 25.04 5.18
CA PRO A 9 -33.70 24.75 3.78
C PRO A 9 -32.82 25.84 3.18
N ASP A 10 -33.02 27.11 3.51
CA ASP A 10 -32.20 28.24 3.05
C ASP A 10 -30.80 28.19 3.67
N ASP A 11 -30.67 27.87 4.96
CA ASP A 11 -29.37 27.68 5.61
C ASP A 11 -28.59 26.54 4.97
N ILE A 12 -29.27 25.43 4.65
CA ILE A 12 -28.66 24.26 3.99
C ILE A 12 -28.11 24.66 2.61
N ALA A 13 -28.90 25.43 1.83
CA ALA A 13 -28.46 25.90 0.51
C ALA A 13 -27.22 26.80 0.61
N VAL A 14 -27.22 27.77 1.52
CA VAL A 14 -26.08 28.69 1.76
C VAL A 14 -24.82 27.90 2.17
N MET A 15 -24.92 26.96 3.12
CA MET A 15 -23.80 26.15 3.55
C MET A 15 -23.25 25.27 2.44
N THR A 16 -24.14 24.66 1.64
CA THR A 16 -23.76 23.80 0.52
C THR A 16 -23.04 24.60 -0.58
N ASP A 17 -23.55 25.77 -0.93
CA ASP A 17 -22.93 26.62 -1.95
C ASP A 17 -21.57 27.15 -1.48
N ARG A 18 -21.42 27.50 -0.20
CA ARG A 18 -20.13 27.87 0.37
C ARG A 18 -19.13 26.72 0.31
N ALA A 19 -19.54 25.50 0.61
CA ALA A 19 -18.67 24.31 0.50
C ALA A 19 -18.21 24.08 -0.94
N ARG A 20 -19.11 24.21 -1.91
CA ARG A 20 -18.80 24.12 -3.35
C ARG A 20 -17.82 25.20 -3.80
N GLU A 21 -17.98 26.42 -3.31
CA GLU A 21 -17.09 27.54 -3.59
C GLU A 21 -15.65 27.26 -3.12
N VAL A 22 -15.48 26.74 -1.89
CA VAL A 22 -14.18 26.34 -1.35
C VAL A 22 -13.51 25.29 -2.27
N VAL A 23 -14.25 24.28 -2.72
CA VAL A 23 -13.72 23.25 -3.62
C VAL A 23 -13.32 23.88 -4.97
N ARG A 24 -14.13 24.78 -5.52
CA ARG A 24 -13.82 25.46 -6.80
C ARG A 24 -12.54 26.30 -6.72
N LEU A 25 -12.38 27.09 -5.66
CA LEU A 25 -11.15 27.86 -5.43
C LEU A 25 -9.92 26.96 -5.36
N ASN A 26 -10.05 25.77 -4.76
CA ASN A 26 -8.97 24.80 -4.68
C ASN A 26 -8.66 24.18 -6.05
N ILE A 27 -9.67 23.91 -6.89
CA ILE A 27 -9.46 23.42 -8.27
C ILE A 27 -8.68 24.47 -9.07
N GLU A 28 -9.10 25.74 -9.05
CA GLU A 28 -8.41 26.84 -9.74
C GLU A 28 -6.95 26.97 -9.29
N ALA A 29 -6.68 26.77 -8.01
CA ALA A 29 -5.33 26.82 -7.45
C ALA A 29 -4.48 25.63 -7.93
N LEU A 30 -5.04 24.43 -8.02
CA LEU A 30 -4.33 23.26 -8.55
C LEU A 30 -4.04 23.40 -10.04
N GLU A 31 -4.94 23.96 -10.83
CA GLU A 31 -4.69 24.28 -12.24
C GLU A 31 -3.56 25.33 -12.39
N ALA A 32 -3.51 26.33 -11.51
CA ALA A 32 -2.42 27.29 -11.49
C ALA A 32 -1.10 26.63 -11.09
N LEU A 33 -1.12 25.68 -10.14
CA LEU A 33 0.04 24.92 -9.73
C LEU A 33 0.57 24.05 -10.89
N GLU A 34 -0.30 23.33 -11.59
CA GLU A 34 0.06 22.52 -12.76
C GLU A 34 0.83 23.33 -13.79
N ARG A 35 0.30 24.51 -14.14
CA ARG A 35 0.95 25.43 -15.11
C ARG A 35 2.27 25.99 -14.60
N SER A 36 2.52 25.98 -13.30
CA SER A 36 3.76 26.51 -12.70
C SER A 36 4.88 25.47 -12.56
N ILE A 37 4.59 24.19 -12.78
CA ILE A 37 5.60 23.12 -12.73
C ILE A 37 6.56 23.30 -13.91
N ASP A 38 7.86 23.43 -13.58
CA ASP A 38 8.91 23.69 -14.55
C ASP A 38 10.13 22.77 -14.34
N VAL A 39 11.25 23.12 -14.92
CA VAL A 39 12.54 22.38 -14.81
C VAL A 39 13.01 22.22 -13.36
N SER A 40 12.52 23.00 -12.41
CA SER A 40 12.89 22.85 -11.00
C SER A 40 12.45 21.51 -10.42
N MET A 41 11.35 20.92 -10.91
CA MET A 41 10.94 19.55 -10.53
C MET A 41 12.02 18.53 -10.90
N ALA A 42 12.50 18.53 -12.13
CA ALA A 42 13.56 17.62 -12.56
C ALA A 42 14.84 17.80 -11.73
N ARG A 43 15.23 19.08 -11.47
CA ARG A 43 16.39 19.37 -10.61
C ARG A 43 16.21 18.87 -9.18
N ALA A 44 15.01 18.96 -8.60
CA ALA A 44 14.72 18.45 -7.28
C ALA A 44 14.87 16.91 -7.24
N VAL A 45 14.36 16.22 -8.26
CA VAL A 45 14.54 14.78 -8.44
C VAL A 45 16.02 14.42 -8.53
N ASP A 46 16.78 15.10 -9.37
CA ASP A 46 18.22 14.84 -9.55
C ASP A 46 19.01 15.05 -8.25
N VAL A 47 18.69 16.09 -7.46
CA VAL A 47 19.30 16.32 -6.14
C VAL A 47 19.03 15.16 -5.20
N ILE A 48 17.79 14.66 -5.13
CA ILE A 48 17.44 13.53 -4.26
C ILE A 48 18.10 12.25 -4.75
N MET A 49 18.05 11.97 -6.05
CA MET A 49 18.62 10.74 -6.63
C MET A 49 20.16 10.69 -6.53
N SER A 50 20.82 11.84 -6.50
CA SER A 50 22.28 11.92 -6.35
C SER A 50 22.81 11.63 -4.94
N ARG A 51 21.92 11.49 -3.96
CA ARG A 51 22.29 11.27 -2.55
C ARG A 51 21.80 9.90 -2.06
N PRO A 52 22.66 9.08 -1.43
CA PRO A 52 22.28 7.76 -0.93
C PRO A 52 21.50 7.80 0.39
N GLY A 53 21.50 8.95 1.07
CA GLY A 53 20.87 9.13 2.38
C GLY A 53 19.35 9.41 2.29
N TYR A 54 18.82 9.89 3.39
CA TYR A 54 17.40 10.16 3.54
C TYR A 54 16.98 11.51 2.99
N VAL A 55 15.69 11.65 2.65
CA VAL A 55 15.03 12.96 2.52
C VAL A 55 14.46 13.35 3.89
N VAL A 56 15.04 14.39 4.47
CA VAL A 56 14.53 14.95 5.74
C VAL A 56 13.53 16.05 5.41
N VAL A 57 12.26 15.79 5.68
CA VAL A 57 11.18 16.76 5.43
C VAL A 57 10.97 17.59 6.69
N THR A 58 10.84 18.92 6.52
CA THR A 58 10.66 19.83 7.67
C THR A 58 9.74 21.00 7.34
N GLY A 59 9.02 21.52 8.33
CA GLY A 59 8.10 22.64 8.22
C GLY A 59 7.34 22.92 9.51
N MET A 60 6.88 24.17 9.70
CA MET A 60 6.12 24.59 10.89
C MET A 60 4.61 24.50 10.71
N GLY A 61 3.91 24.18 11.78
CA GLY A 61 2.45 24.23 11.87
C GLY A 61 1.76 23.40 10.77
N LYS A 62 0.87 24.01 10.00
CA LYS A 62 0.16 23.31 8.90
C LYS A 62 1.11 22.78 7.83
N SER A 63 2.18 23.53 7.49
CA SER A 63 3.24 23.04 6.60
C SER A 63 3.94 21.80 7.15
N GLY A 64 4.13 21.70 8.47
CA GLY A 64 4.68 20.52 9.12
C GLY A 64 3.77 19.30 9.03
N HIS A 65 2.46 19.46 9.26
CA HIS A 65 1.50 18.36 9.11
C HIS A 65 1.48 17.81 7.66
N ILE A 66 1.49 18.71 6.67
CA ILE A 66 1.58 18.31 5.26
C ILE A 66 2.95 17.68 4.98
N GLY A 67 4.03 18.23 5.53
CA GLY A 67 5.39 17.68 5.43
C GLY A 67 5.48 16.23 5.97
N GLY A 68 4.82 15.96 7.11
CA GLY A 68 4.72 14.59 7.64
C GLY A 68 4.04 13.63 6.67
N LYS A 69 2.94 14.06 6.02
CA LYS A 69 2.28 13.25 4.97
C LYS A 69 3.20 13.03 3.77
N ILE A 70 3.88 14.06 3.30
CA ILE A 70 4.81 13.96 2.16
C ILE A 70 5.95 12.98 2.49
N ALA A 71 6.53 13.06 3.70
CA ALA A 71 7.56 12.13 4.15
C ALA A 71 7.07 10.68 4.14
N ALA A 72 5.86 10.44 4.65
CA ALA A 72 5.25 9.11 4.65
C ALA A 72 5.01 8.59 3.22
N THR A 73 4.53 9.46 2.30
CA THR A 73 4.34 9.09 0.89
C THR A 73 5.68 8.73 0.23
N LEU A 74 6.71 9.55 0.39
CA LEU A 74 8.07 9.27 -0.12
C LEU A 74 8.57 7.92 0.38
N ALA A 75 8.49 7.67 1.71
CA ALA A 75 8.94 6.43 2.31
C ALA A 75 8.20 5.20 1.76
N SER A 76 6.88 5.30 1.61
CA SER A 76 6.03 4.21 1.10
C SER A 76 6.20 3.96 -0.40
N THR A 77 6.78 4.89 -1.14
CA THR A 77 7.01 4.81 -2.60
C THR A 77 8.50 4.69 -2.98
N GLY A 78 9.32 4.17 -2.07
CA GLY A 78 10.71 3.79 -2.35
C GLY A 78 11.75 4.89 -2.18
N THR A 79 11.38 6.07 -1.67
CA THR A 79 12.33 7.12 -1.29
C THR A 79 12.40 7.22 0.22
N ASN A 80 13.50 6.79 0.83
CA ASN A 80 13.68 6.86 2.27
C ASN A 80 13.51 8.29 2.77
N ALA A 81 12.50 8.54 3.59
CA ALA A 81 12.18 9.87 4.10
C ALA A 81 11.56 9.82 5.50
N PHE A 82 11.78 10.87 6.26
CA PHE A 82 11.10 11.09 7.54
C PHE A 82 10.95 12.59 7.82
N PHE A 83 10.01 12.92 8.68
CA PHE A 83 9.74 14.29 9.08
C PHE A 83 10.48 14.63 10.38
N VAL A 84 11.13 15.80 10.43
CA VAL A 84 11.71 16.37 11.65
C VAL A 84 11.14 17.76 11.86
N HIS A 85 10.65 18.00 13.06
CA HIS A 85 10.09 19.30 13.41
C HIS A 85 11.21 20.35 13.54
N PRO A 86 11.12 21.53 12.89
CA PRO A 86 12.25 22.46 12.83
C PRO A 86 12.62 23.07 14.20
N ALA A 87 11.68 23.15 15.14
CA ALA A 87 11.99 23.57 16.51
C ALA A 87 12.89 22.55 17.22
N GLU A 88 12.64 21.24 17.06
CA GLU A 88 13.47 20.19 17.66
C GLU A 88 14.87 20.15 17.05
N MET A 89 15.02 20.52 15.78
CA MET A 89 16.33 20.67 15.14
C MET A 89 17.22 21.66 15.91
N SER A 90 16.68 22.79 16.32
CA SER A 90 17.44 23.78 17.11
C SER A 90 17.79 23.31 18.53
N HIS A 91 17.23 22.18 18.99
CA HIS A 91 17.46 21.59 20.30
C HIS A 91 18.22 20.25 20.28
N GLY A 92 18.86 19.92 19.14
CA GLY A 92 19.75 18.74 19.04
C GLY A 92 19.53 17.88 17.82
N ASP A 93 18.31 17.87 17.23
CA ASP A 93 17.99 17.02 16.08
C ASP A 93 18.69 17.44 14.77
N LEU A 94 19.47 18.57 14.76
CA LEU A 94 20.41 18.85 13.68
C LEU A 94 21.44 17.73 13.51
N GLY A 95 21.71 16.94 14.55
CA GLY A 95 22.56 15.75 14.44
C GLY A 95 22.03 14.65 13.51
N MET A 96 20.75 14.68 13.15
CA MET A 96 20.14 13.78 12.17
C MET A 96 20.49 14.19 10.72
N LEU A 97 20.94 15.43 10.51
CA LEU A 97 21.30 15.96 9.20
C LEU A 97 22.75 15.59 8.85
N ARG A 98 22.92 14.43 8.25
CA ARG A 98 24.20 13.93 7.76
C ARG A 98 24.55 14.52 6.38
N PRO A 99 25.83 14.49 5.96
CA PRO A 99 26.24 15.04 4.65
C PRO A 99 25.59 14.34 3.45
N ASP A 100 25.11 13.12 3.60
CA ASP A 100 24.51 12.29 2.54
C ASP A 100 22.99 12.48 2.38
N VAL A 101 22.35 13.30 3.22
CA VAL A 101 20.90 13.54 3.15
C VAL A 101 20.53 14.72 2.24
N THR A 102 19.26 14.83 1.90
CA THR A 102 18.64 16.00 1.27
C THR A 102 17.56 16.53 2.20
N VAL A 103 17.48 17.84 2.38
CA VAL A 103 16.40 18.47 3.18
C VAL A 103 15.32 19.01 2.26
N LEU A 104 14.06 18.62 2.48
CA LEU A 104 12.87 19.20 1.86
C LEU A 104 12.20 20.14 2.88
N ALA A 105 12.43 21.43 2.74
CA ALA A 105 11.92 22.44 3.65
C ALA A 105 10.67 23.13 3.10
N ILE A 106 9.60 23.19 3.91
CA ILE A 106 8.28 23.67 3.51
C ILE A 106 7.91 24.90 4.32
N SER A 107 7.71 26.02 3.64
CA SER A 107 7.18 27.25 4.25
C SER A 107 6.51 28.13 3.19
N ASN A 108 5.21 28.36 3.33
CA ASN A 108 4.47 29.18 2.38
C ASN A 108 5.05 30.59 2.22
N SER A 109 5.40 31.26 3.32
CA SER A 109 6.06 32.58 3.30
C SER A 109 7.56 32.50 3.03
N GLY A 110 8.18 31.34 3.29
CA GLY A 110 9.63 31.15 3.26
C GLY A 110 10.41 31.93 4.34
N GLU A 111 9.72 32.51 5.33
CA GLU A 111 10.30 33.37 6.39
C GLU A 111 10.11 32.82 7.80
N SER A 112 9.74 31.53 7.95
CA SER A 112 9.61 30.86 9.26
C SER A 112 10.92 30.93 10.01
N ARG A 113 10.89 31.47 11.24
CA ARG A 113 12.10 31.68 12.04
C ARG A 113 12.79 30.39 12.42
N GLU A 114 12.01 29.37 12.69
CA GLU A 114 12.43 28.05 13.13
C GLU A 114 13.19 27.30 12.04
N LEU A 115 13.04 27.66 10.78
CA LEU A 115 13.80 27.08 9.67
C LEU A 115 15.20 27.71 9.51
N ARG A 116 15.49 28.84 10.16
CA ARG A 116 16.76 29.54 9.96
C ARG A 116 17.97 28.73 10.39
N ASP A 117 17.95 28.17 11.59
CA ASP A 117 19.06 27.38 12.12
C ASP A 117 19.31 26.12 11.28
N PRO A 118 18.28 25.29 10.94
CA PRO A 118 18.44 24.18 10.01
C PRO A 118 19.04 24.59 8.64
N LEU A 119 18.58 25.69 8.05
CA LEU A 119 19.08 26.14 6.75
C LEU A 119 20.55 26.59 6.81
N ILE A 120 20.94 27.33 7.85
CA ILE A 120 22.32 27.75 8.08
C ILE A 120 23.22 26.52 8.31
N TYR A 121 22.74 25.54 9.08
CA TYR A 121 23.44 24.27 9.31
C TYR A 121 23.67 23.52 8.00
N CYS A 122 22.62 23.36 7.17
CA CYS A 122 22.71 22.73 5.86
C CYS A 122 23.72 23.41 4.96
N GLN A 123 23.70 24.75 4.89
CA GLN A 123 24.64 25.53 4.09
C GLN A 123 26.10 25.29 4.53
N ARG A 124 26.35 25.31 5.84
CA ARG A 124 27.72 25.09 6.41
C ARG A 124 28.26 23.70 6.15
N ASN A 125 27.38 22.69 6.07
CA ASN A 125 27.74 21.29 5.91
C ASN A 125 27.56 20.77 4.48
N GLY A 126 27.25 21.63 3.51
CA GLY A 126 27.07 21.23 2.11
C GLY A 126 25.87 20.29 1.88
N ILE A 127 24.86 20.37 2.74
CA ILE A 127 23.63 19.59 2.64
C ILE A 127 22.64 20.34 1.73
N PRO A 128 22.23 19.75 0.61
CA PRO A 128 21.31 20.43 -0.31
C PRO A 128 19.91 20.57 0.32
N VAL A 129 19.31 21.72 0.12
CA VAL A 129 17.94 22.04 0.52
C VAL A 129 17.07 22.22 -0.72
N ILE A 130 15.93 21.54 -0.75
CA ILE A 130 14.84 21.78 -1.69
C ILE A 130 13.76 22.54 -0.93
N ALA A 131 13.38 23.70 -1.46
CA ALA A 131 12.34 24.54 -0.86
C ALA A 131 10.98 24.33 -1.55
N ILE A 132 9.90 24.26 -0.77
CA ILE A 132 8.52 24.44 -1.26
C ILE A 132 8.02 25.76 -0.65
N THR A 133 7.80 26.78 -1.48
CA THR A 133 7.38 28.12 -1.03
C THR A 133 6.65 28.90 -2.14
N GLN A 134 5.84 29.89 -1.78
CA GLN A 134 5.30 30.89 -2.73
C GLN A 134 6.28 32.04 -3.00
N ARG A 135 7.37 32.14 -2.23
CA ARG A 135 8.30 33.29 -2.28
C ARG A 135 9.73 32.83 -2.52
N PRO A 136 10.15 32.67 -3.78
CA PRO A 136 11.53 32.26 -4.09
C PRO A 136 12.59 33.27 -3.61
N ALA A 137 12.23 34.55 -3.45
CA ALA A 137 13.10 35.57 -2.89
C ALA A 137 13.13 35.63 -1.35
N SER A 138 12.43 34.71 -0.65
CA SER A 138 12.46 34.60 0.82
C SER A 138 13.79 34.03 1.34
N PHE A 139 13.94 34.02 2.66
CA PHE A 139 15.12 33.42 3.30
C PHE A 139 15.27 31.95 2.91
N LEU A 140 14.18 31.16 2.96
CA LEU A 140 14.19 29.76 2.53
C LEU A 140 14.57 29.63 1.05
N GLY A 141 13.91 30.36 0.16
CA GLY A 141 14.14 30.23 -1.29
C GLY A 141 15.57 30.58 -1.70
N ARG A 142 16.17 31.64 -1.12
CA ARG A 142 17.56 32.04 -1.40
C ARG A 142 18.63 31.09 -0.87
N ASN A 143 18.31 30.31 0.16
CA ASN A 143 19.23 29.35 0.76
C ASN A 143 18.98 27.90 0.26
N ALA A 144 18.04 27.70 -0.66
CA ALA A 144 17.77 26.41 -1.26
C ALA A 144 18.60 26.18 -2.51
N ALA A 145 19.06 24.94 -2.72
CA ALA A 145 19.68 24.50 -3.97
C ALA A 145 18.66 24.44 -5.11
N VAL A 146 17.41 24.12 -4.79
CA VAL A 146 16.28 24.09 -5.72
C VAL A 146 15.04 24.66 -5.02
N CYS A 147 14.30 25.53 -5.71
CA CYS A 147 13.04 26.06 -5.21
C CYS A 147 11.89 25.59 -6.09
N LEU A 148 11.02 24.76 -5.53
CA LEU A 148 9.72 24.39 -6.09
C LEU A 148 8.74 25.50 -5.72
N THR A 149 8.53 26.43 -6.65
CA THR A 149 7.75 27.64 -6.41
C THR A 149 6.28 27.40 -6.66
N MET A 150 5.45 27.60 -5.63
CA MET A 150 4.00 27.55 -5.77
C MET A 150 3.46 28.91 -6.24
N PRO A 151 2.41 28.95 -7.08
CA PRO A 151 1.75 30.18 -7.48
C PRO A 151 1.12 30.88 -6.26
N LYS A 152 1.08 32.21 -6.32
CA LYS A 152 0.40 33.01 -5.29
C LYS A 152 -1.10 32.99 -5.55
N VAL A 153 -1.86 32.34 -4.69
CA VAL A 153 -3.32 32.25 -4.73
C VAL A 153 -3.91 32.66 -3.37
N ALA A 154 -5.18 33.03 -3.36
CA ALA A 154 -5.90 33.33 -2.13
C ALA A 154 -6.22 32.03 -1.38
N GLU A 155 -6.25 32.10 -0.04
CA GLU A 155 -6.79 31.02 0.78
C GLU A 155 -8.31 30.95 0.63
N ALA A 156 -8.89 29.74 0.62
CA ALA A 156 -10.34 29.56 0.60
C ALA A 156 -11.01 29.89 1.96
N CYS A 157 -10.21 30.25 2.95
CA CYS A 157 -10.68 30.74 4.24
C CYS A 157 -11.39 32.09 4.08
N PRO A 158 -12.62 32.29 4.63
CA PRO A 158 -13.34 33.58 4.53
C PRO A 158 -12.55 34.78 5.03
N ASN A 159 -11.69 34.56 6.01
CA ASN A 159 -10.83 35.61 6.57
C ASN A 159 -9.45 35.69 5.91
N GLY A 160 -9.14 34.83 4.94
CA GLY A 160 -7.84 34.77 4.30
C GLY A 160 -6.67 34.35 5.23
N LEU A 161 -6.96 33.78 6.41
CA LEU A 161 -5.96 33.51 7.46
C LEU A 161 -5.62 32.03 7.60
N ALA A 162 -6.63 31.17 7.57
CA ALA A 162 -6.41 29.73 7.75
C ALA A 162 -5.79 29.14 6.48
N PRO A 163 -4.63 28.46 6.58
CA PRO A 163 -4.03 27.76 5.45
C PRO A 163 -4.96 26.64 4.97
N THR A 164 -5.48 26.76 3.78
CA THR A 164 -6.38 25.83 3.09
C THR A 164 -5.82 25.50 1.72
N THR A 165 -5.96 26.42 0.79
CA THR A 165 -5.51 26.30 -0.60
C THR A 165 -3.99 26.13 -0.70
N SER A 166 -3.22 26.88 0.06
CA SER A 166 -1.75 26.74 0.09
C SER A 166 -1.30 25.38 0.60
N THR A 167 -1.98 24.80 1.58
CA THR A 167 -1.65 23.46 2.09
C THR A 167 -2.02 22.36 1.10
N LEU A 168 -3.13 22.51 0.37
CA LEU A 168 -3.51 21.59 -0.69
C LEU A 168 -2.49 21.61 -1.85
N MET A 169 -2.06 22.77 -2.30
CA MET A 169 -1.00 22.89 -3.31
C MET A 169 0.32 22.28 -2.84
N THR A 170 0.70 22.51 -1.59
CA THR A 170 1.91 21.90 -1.00
C THR A 170 1.83 20.38 -1.03
N LEU A 171 0.68 19.82 -0.66
CA LEU A 171 0.43 18.38 -0.69
C LEU A 171 0.53 17.83 -2.12
N ALA A 172 -0.17 18.45 -3.06
CA ALA A 172 -0.17 18.01 -4.47
C ALA A 172 1.24 18.06 -5.08
N LEU A 173 2.01 19.12 -4.79
CA LEU A 173 3.40 19.26 -5.27
C LEU A 173 4.33 18.22 -4.67
N GLY A 174 4.16 17.91 -3.38
CA GLY A 174 4.92 16.85 -2.69
C GLY A 174 4.59 15.47 -3.21
N ASP A 175 3.31 15.18 -3.49
CA ASP A 175 2.90 13.91 -4.09
C ASP A 175 3.39 13.80 -5.53
N ALA A 176 3.36 14.88 -6.32
CA ALA A 176 3.95 14.89 -7.65
C ALA A 176 5.46 14.57 -7.61
N LEU A 177 6.21 15.16 -6.67
CA LEU A 177 7.63 14.84 -6.47
C LEU A 177 7.83 13.36 -6.12
N ALA A 178 7.00 12.82 -5.22
CA ALA A 178 7.09 11.41 -4.82
C ALA A 178 6.81 10.46 -5.99
N MET A 179 5.81 10.75 -6.83
CA MET A 179 5.49 9.92 -7.99
C MET A 179 6.58 9.97 -9.06
N VAL A 180 7.16 11.14 -9.34
CA VAL A 180 8.29 11.24 -10.28
C VAL A 180 9.52 10.47 -9.76
N LEU A 181 9.79 10.52 -8.45
CA LEU A 181 10.87 9.72 -7.83
C LEU A 181 10.57 8.22 -7.89
N MET A 182 9.33 7.81 -7.67
CA MET A 182 8.88 6.42 -7.78
C MET A 182 9.13 5.88 -9.20
N ASP A 183 8.74 6.63 -10.24
CA ASP A 183 8.99 6.27 -11.63
C ASP A 183 10.50 6.18 -11.94
N ARG A 184 11.28 7.16 -11.48
CA ARG A 184 12.74 7.19 -11.69
C ARG A 184 13.49 6.08 -10.98
N ARG A 185 12.94 5.53 -9.90
CA ARG A 185 13.46 4.38 -9.15
C ARG A 185 12.98 3.04 -9.68
N GLU A 186 12.08 3.04 -10.68
CA GLU A 186 11.45 1.82 -11.20
C GLU A 186 10.76 1.01 -10.11
N PHE A 187 10.20 1.72 -9.09
CA PHE A 187 9.56 1.11 -7.94
C PHE A 187 8.24 0.44 -8.34
N THR A 188 8.19 -0.88 -8.15
CA THR A 188 7.10 -1.73 -8.64
C THR A 188 5.96 -1.87 -7.63
N ALA A 189 4.83 -2.45 -8.07
CA ALA A 189 3.74 -2.85 -7.17
C ALA A 189 4.20 -3.90 -6.15
N MET A 190 5.18 -4.75 -6.51
CA MET A 190 5.76 -5.73 -5.60
C MET A 190 6.53 -5.03 -4.46
N ASP A 191 7.36 -4.04 -4.80
CA ASP A 191 8.08 -3.24 -3.80
C ASP A 191 7.10 -2.51 -2.87
N PHE A 192 5.99 -1.99 -3.42
CA PHE A 192 4.93 -1.37 -2.62
C PHE A 192 4.29 -2.37 -1.65
N GLY A 193 4.04 -3.61 -2.10
CA GLY A 193 3.51 -4.69 -1.27
C GLY A 193 4.44 -5.02 -0.09
N LEU A 194 5.77 -5.07 -0.32
CA LEU A 194 6.77 -5.29 0.73
C LEU A 194 6.75 -4.18 1.80
N HIS A 195 6.46 -2.94 1.41
CA HIS A 195 6.33 -1.82 2.34
C HIS A 195 4.96 -1.76 3.06
N HIS A 196 3.96 -2.49 2.56
CA HIS A 196 2.59 -2.51 3.09
C HIS A 196 2.07 -3.93 3.34
N PRO A 197 2.78 -4.76 4.14
CA PRO A 197 2.43 -6.19 4.30
C PRO A 197 1.03 -6.42 4.86
N GLY A 198 0.51 -5.50 5.67
CA GLY A 198 -0.84 -5.57 6.24
C GLY A 198 -1.96 -4.97 5.37
N GLY A 199 -1.64 -4.41 4.20
CA GLY A 199 -2.62 -3.85 3.29
C GLY A 199 -3.16 -4.88 2.29
N ALA A 200 -4.34 -4.64 1.70
CA ALA A 200 -4.94 -5.55 0.72
C ALA A 200 -4.00 -5.90 -0.46
N LEU A 201 -3.22 -4.93 -0.93
CA LEU A 201 -2.24 -5.18 -1.99
C LEU A 201 -1.06 -6.03 -1.50
N GLY A 202 -0.51 -5.78 -0.30
CA GLY A 202 0.56 -6.59 0.28
C GLY A 202 0.12 -8.04 0.46
N MET A 203 -1.08 -8.25 0.98
CA MET A 203 -1.69 -9.57 1.12
C MET A 203 -1.86 -10.27 -0.24
N SER A 204 -2.36 -9.58 -1.26
CA SER A 204 -2.59 -10.19 -2.59
C SER A 204 -1.30 -10.60 -3.31
N LEU A 205 -0.18 -9.92 -3.01
CA LEU A 205 1.13 -10.19 -3.61
C LEU A 205 1.95 -11.25 -2.84
N GLN A 206 1.52 -11.61 -1.62
CA GLN A 206 2.14 -12.67 -0.82
C GLN A 206 2.09 -13.99 -1.58
N SER A 207 3.17 -14.78 -1.53
CA SER A 207 3.17 -16.13 -2.09
C SER A 207 2.35 -17.10 -1.21
N VAL A 208 1.89 -18.19 -1.81
CA VAL A 208 1.22 -19.28 -1.05
C VAL A 208 2.14 -19.81 0.06
N ARG A 209 3.42 -19.97 -0.24
CA ARG A 209 4.46 -20.42 0.71
C ARG A 209 4.56 -19.48 1.92
N GLU A 210 4.63 -18.16 1.68
CA GLU A 210 4.68 -17.17 2.76
C GLU A 210 3.39 -17.12 3.58
N TRP A 211 2.22 -17.25 2.91
CA TRP A 211 0.92 -17.26 3.59
C TRP A 211 0.76 -18.49 4.50
N MET A 212 1.21 -19.65 4.03
CA MET A 212 1.15 -20.89 4.78
C MET A 212 2.13 -20.92 5.95
N GLY A 213 3.28 -20.24 5.83
CA GLY A 213 4.35 -20.24 6.83
C GLY A 213 4.80 -21.64 7.21
N ASP A 214 5.38 -21.77 8.41
CA ASP A 214 5.87 -23.04 8.95
C ASP A 214 4.74 -24.00 9.39
N ASN A 215 3.48 -23.60 9.30
CA ASN A 215 2.30 -24.34 9.78
C ASN A 215 1.51 -25.04 8.66
N ALA A 216 2.09 -25.20 7.48
CA ALA A 216 1.46 -25.94 6.39
C ALA A 216 1.22 -27.39 6.79
N ALA A 217 -0.03 -27.75 7.09
CA ALA A 217 -0.38 -29.12 7.33
C ALA A 217 -0.40 -29.90 6.01
N VAL A 218 0.32 -31.00 5.97
CA VAL A 218 0.24 -31.95 4.84
C VAL A 218 -1.23 -32.34 4.66
N PRO A 219 -1.79 -32.27 3.43
CA PRO A 219 -3.20 -32.59 3.21
C PRO A 219 -3.47 -34.07 3.48
N ALA A 220 -4.67 -34.35 3.98
CA ALA A 220 -5.12 -35.74 4.07
C ALA A 220 -5.06 -36.37 2.67
N SER A 221 -4.54 -37.58 2.60
CA SER A 221 -4.31 -38.32 1.35
C SER A 221 -4.63 -39.79 1.46
N VAL A 222 -5.04 -40.39 0.35
CA VAL A 222 -5.30 -41.83 0.22
C VAL A 222 -4.69 -42.34 -1.08
N PRO A 223 -4.31 -43.63 -1.18
CA PRO A 223 -3.90 -44.23 -2.45
C PRO A 223 -5.10 -44.45 -3.38
N LEU A 224 -4.85 -44.63 -4.68
CA LEU A 224 -5.88 -44.92 -5.70
C LEU A 224 -6.82 -46.07 -5.34
N ASN A 225 -6.31 -47.11 -4.70
CA ASN A 225 -7.05 -48.31 -4.32
C ASN A 225 -7.66 -48.26 -2.89
N ALA A 226 -7.64 -47.11 -2.23
CA ALA A 226 -8.28 -46.93 -0.93
C ALA A 226 -9.78 -47.22 -1.02
N SER A 227 -10.34 -47.92 -0.02
CA SER A 227 -11.76 -48.19 0.02
C SER A 227 -12.58 -46.91 0.22
N PHE A 228 -13.86 -46.95 -0.15
CA PHE A 228 -14.80 -45.85 0.13
C PHE A 228 -14.80 -45.42 1.59
N GLY A 229 -14.74 -46.39 2.52
CA GLY A 229 -14.66 -46.13 3.97
C GLY A 229 -13.39 -45.37 4.37
N ASP A 230 -12.25 -45.73 3.80
CA ASP A 230 -10.96 -45.06 4.08
C ASP A 230 -11.00 -43.60 3.58
N VAL A 231 -11.59 -43.35 2.39
CA VAL A 231 -11.78 -42.00 1.83
C VAL A 231 -12.65 -41.16 2.75
N VAL A 232 -13.77 -41.70 3.24
CA VAL A 232 -14.67 -40.98 4.18
C VAL A 232 -13.92 -40.64 5.48
N SER A 233 -13.15 -41.56 6.02
CA SER A 233 -12.35 -41.37 7.22
C SER A 233 -11.30 -40.25 7.01
N ALA A 234 -10.57 -40.31 5.90
CA ALA A 234 -9.52 -39.33 5.58
C ALA A 234 -10.07 -37.90 5.39
N ILE A 235 -11.23 -37.75 4.71
CA ILE A 235 -11.89 -36.44 4.58
C ILE A 235 -12.33 -35.89 5.93
N THR A 236 -12.91 -36.76 6.78
CA THR A 236 -13.39 -36.38 8.12
C THR A 236 -12.24 -35.95 9.03
N GLU A 237 -11.13 -36.68 9.04
CA GLU A 237 -9.95 -36.33 9.81
C GLU A 237 -9.24 -35.10 9.31
N GLY A 238 -9.17 -34.92 7.98
CA GLY A 238 -8.54 -33.75 7.32
C GLY A 238 -9.29 -32.43 7.53
N ARG A 239 -10.58 -32.46 7.87
CA ARG A 239 -11.42 -31.28 8.18
C ARG A 239 -11.43 -30.17 7.11
N LYS A 240 -11.08 -30.49 5.88
CA LYS A 240 -11.05 -29.54 4.76
C LYS A 240 -12.11 -29.86 3.69
N GLY A 241 -12.93 -30.91 3.90
CA GLY A 241 -13.96 -31.34 2.95
C GLY A 241 -13.40 -31.90 1.64
N ALA A 242 -12.11 -32.24 1.61
CA ALA A 242 -11.44 -32.82 0.47
C ALA A 242 -10.24 -33.67 0.91
N VAL A 243 -9.88 -34.68 0.08
CA VAL A 243 -8.73 -35.52 0.25
C VAL A 243 -7.97 -35.68 -1.06
N ALA A 244 -6.64 -35.73 -1.00
CA ALA A 244 -5.79 -35.98 -2.15
C ALA A 244 -5.77 -37.48 -2.45
N VAL A 245 -5.89 -37.85 -3.72
CA VAL A 245 -5.68 -39.23 -4.17
C VAL A 245 -4.32 -39.33 -4.83
N LEU A 246 -3.46 -40.21 -4.30
CA LEU A 246 -2.08 -40.32 -4.74
C LEU A 246 -1.86 -41.59 -5.58
N ASP A 247 -0.99 -41.50 -6.56
CA ASP A 247 -0.49 -42.66 -7.30
C ASP A 247 0.61 -43.41 -6.51
N ALA A 248 1.19 -44.40 -7.16
CA ALA A 248 2.22 -45.26 -6.56
C ALA A 248 3.53 -44.51 -6.24
N ASP A 249 3.81 -43.40 -6.92
CA ASP A 249 5.00 -42.55 -6.74
C ASP A 249 4.74 -41.43 -5.71
N GLY A 250 3.51 -41.36 -5.19
CA GLY A 250 3.07 -40.33 -4.24
C GLY A 250 2.70 -38.98 -4.93
N ALA A 251 2.56 -38.99 -6.25
CA ALA A 251 2.10 -37.84 -6.98
C ALA A 251 0.57 -37.69 -6.93
N LEU A 252 0.07 -36.47 -7.08
CA LEU A 252 -1.36 -36.18 -7.02
C LEU A 252 -2.08 -36.65 -8.29
N ALA A 253 -2.84 -37.74 -8.16
CA ALA A 253 -3.64 -38.33 -9.24
C ALA A 253 -5.05 -37.74 -9.32
N GLY A 254 -5.64 -37.31 -8.19
CA GLY A 254 -7.00 -36.82 -8.13
C GLY A 254 -7.38 -36.19 -6.81
N ILE A 255 -8.63 -35.73 -6.75
CA ILE A 255 -9.27 -35.17 -5.55
C ILE A 255 -10.61 -35.86 -5.31
N VAL A 256 -10.92 -36.16 -4.06
CA VAL A 256 -12.29 -36.51 -3.65
C VAL A 256 -12.80 -35.45 -2.67
N THR A 257 -13.97 -34.92 -2.93
CA THR A 257 -14.64 -33.91 -2.10
C THR A 257 -15.92 -34.48 -1.45
N ASP A 258 -16.48 -33.78 -0.47
CA ASP A 258 -17.80 -34.10 0.11
C ASP A 258 -18.89 -34.23 -0.96
N GLY A 259 -18.78 -33.46 -2.06
CA GLY A 259 -19.68 -33.55 -3.21
C GLY A 259 -19.57 -34.89 -3.94
N ASP A 260 -18.35 -35.41 -4.09
CA ASP A 260 -18.08 -36.69 -4.71
C ASP A 260 -18.60 -37.85 -3.84
N LEU A 261 -18.39 -37.78 -2.54
CA LEU A 261 -18.94 -38.76 -1.60
C LEU A 261 -20.48 -38.82 -1.69
N ARG A 262 -21.16 -37.67 -1.72
CA ARG A 262 -22.62 -37.61 -1.85
C ARG A 262 -23.10 -38.22 -3.16
N ARG A 263 -22.37 -38.03 -4.25
CA ARG A 263 -22.69 -38.67 -5.54
C ARG A 263 -22.47 -40.20 -5.49
N ALA A 264 -21.37 -40.62 -4.86
CA ALA A 264 -21.05 -42.04 -4.70
C ALA A 264 -22.09 -42.79 -3.85
N PHE A 265 -22.64 -42.18 -2.80
CA PHE A 265 -23.70 -42.78 -1.97
C PHE A 265 -24.98 -43.16 -2.71
N GLN A 266 -25.16 -42.66 -3.94
CA GLN A 266 -26.30 -43.05 -4.80
C GLN A 266 -26.06 -44.39 -5.52
N ARG A 267 -24.89 -45.01 -5.32
CA ARG A 267 -24.46 -46.29 -5.88
C ARG A 267 -24.22 -47.30 -4.75
N ASP A 268 -24.01 -48.60 -5.12
CA ASP A 268 -23.42 -49.54 -4.19
C ASP A 268 -21.97 -49.11 -3.94
N THR A 269 -21.64 -48.84 -2.67
CA THR A 269 -20.31 -48.36 -2.28
C THR A 269 -19.37 -49.48 -1.83
N THR A 270 -19.82 -50.75 -1.82
CA THR A 270 -19.11 -51.87 -1.25
C THR A 270 -17.74 -52.09 -1.89
N ASP A 271 -17.66 -51.97 -3.22
CA ASP A 271 -16.45 -52.22 -4.01
C ASP A 271 -15.84 -50.94 -4.60
N LEU A 272 -16.36 -49.74 -4.23
CA LEU A 272 -15.81 -48.50 -4.75
C LEU A 272 -14.46 -48.14 -4.13
N THR A 273 -13.53 -47.77 -4.99
CA THR A 273 -12.21 -47.27 -4.61
C THR A 273 -12.11 -45.74 -4.78
N ALA A 274 -11.06 -45.13 -4.24
CA ALA A 274 -10.77 -43.72 -4.45
C ALA A 274 -10.67 -43.35 -5.93
N ALA A 275 -10.08 -44.22 -6.75
CA ALA A 275 -9.98 -44.04 -8.21
C ALA A 275 -11.33 -43.99 -8.91
N ASP A 276 -12.36 -44.67 -8.41
CA ASP A 276 -13.70 -44.74 -9.03
C ASP A 276 -14.53 -43.48 -8.77
N ILE A 277 -14.20 -42.72 -7.72
CA ILE A 277 -14.98 -41.56 -7.25
C ILE A 277 -14.24 -40.24 -7.36
N MET A 278 -12.92 -40.24 -7.60
CA MET A 278 -12.12 -39.03 -7.68
C MET A 278 -12.42 -38.19 -8.92
N GLY A 279 -12.30 -36.89 -8.82
CA GLY A 279 -12.06 -36.01 -9.95
C GLY A 279 -10.59 -36.11 -10.37
N ALA A 280 -10.34 -36.56 -11.59
CA ALA A 280 -8.99 -36.63 -12.14
C ALA A 280 -8.47 -35.23 -12.50
N ASN A 281 -7.14 -35.02 -12.46
CA ASN A 281 -6.48 -33.77 -12.80
C ASN A 281 -7.05 -32.55 -12.03
N PRO A 282 -6.98 -32.58 -10.69
CA PRO A 282 -7.47 -31.45 -9.89
C PRO A 282 -6.72 -30.15 -10.24
N ILE A 283 -7.42 -29.02 -10.10
CA ILE A 283 -6.77 -27.70 -10.22
C ILE A 283 -5.82 -27.56 -9.03
N THR A 284 -4.57 -27.22 -9.31
CA THR A 284 -3.50 -27.07 -8.33
C THR A 284 -2.82 -25.72 -8.45
N VAL A 285 -2.05 -25.35 -7.45
CA VAL A 285 -1.25 -24.14 -7.42
C VAL A 285 0.17 -24.48 -6.96
N ASP A 286 1.14 -23.74 -7.52
CA ASP A 286 2.54 -23.78 -7.09
C ASP A 286 2.72 -23.05 -5.75
N PRO A 287 3.61 -23.52 -4.84
CA PRO A 287 3.90 -22.78 -3.60
C PRO A 287 4.34 -21.34 -3.79
N ASP A 288 4.99 -21.03 -4.90
CA ASP A 288 5.49 -19.70 -5.20
C ASP A 288 4.48 -18.81 -5.98
N ALA A 289 3.27 -19.35 -6.28
CA ALA A 289 2.17 -18.58 -6.85
C ALA A 289 1.68 -17.50 -5.88
N ARG A 290 1.10 -16.44 -6.40
CA ARG A 290 0.54 -15.35 -5.58
C ARG A 290 -0.82 -15.71 -5.01
N MET A 291 -1.12 -15.20 -3.82
CA MET A 291 -2.42 -15.40 -3.19
C MET A 291 -3.58 -14.82 -4.03
N SER A 292 -3.33 -13.75 -4.82
CA SER A 292 -4.30 -13.25 -5.81
C SER A 292 -4.72 -14.33 -6.81
N ASP A 293 -3.73 -15.08 -7.34
CA ASP A 293 -3.99 -16.10 -8.36
C ASP A 293 -4.78 -17.27 -7.75
N VAL A 294 -4.53 -17.61 -6.47
CA VAL A 294 -5.30 -18.61 -5.72
C VAL A 294 -6.76 -18.20 -5.57
N VAL A 295 -7.02 -16.95 -5.19
CA VAL A 295 -8.39 -16.39 -5.08
C VAL A 295 -9.10 -16.44 -6.42
N ASP A 296 -8.43 -16.03 -7.48
CA ASP A 296 -8.99 -16.03 -8.83
C ASP A 296 -9.32 -17.47 -9.30
N LEU A 297 -8.42 -18.45 -9.06
CA LEU A 297 -8.65 -19.86 -9.40
C LEU A 297 -9.85 -20.44 -8.64
N LEU A 298 -9.94 -20.21 -7.33
CA LEU A 298 -11.06 -20.69 -6.52
C LEU A 298 -12.39 -20.09 -7.00
N THR A 299 -12.41 -18.77 -7.27
CA THR A 299 -13.62 -18.03 -7.64
C THR A 299 -14.07 -18.38 -9.07
N ALA A 300 -13.16 -18.34 -10.04
CA ALA A 300 -13.47 -18.61 -11.44
C ALA A 300 -13.98 -20.05 -11.65
N ASN A 301 -13.41 -21.03 -10.92
CA ASN A 301 -13.79 -22.43 -11.02
C ASN A 301 -14.90 -22.83 -10.04
N LYS A 302 -15.34 -21.91 -9.15
CA LYS A 302 -16.38 -22.16 -8.12
C LYS A 302 -16.05 -23.38 -7.25
N ILE A 303 -14.78 -23.50 -6.86
CA ILE A 303 -14.26 -24.56 -5.98
C ILE A 303 -13.90 -24.00 -4.62
N ALA A 304 -14.01 -24.84 -3.58
CA ALA A 304 -13.69 -24.43 -2.21
C ALA A 304 -12.25 -24.76 -1.79
N ASN A 305 -11.62 -25.71 -2.51
CA ASN A 305 -10.32 -26.27 -2.17
C ASN A 305 -9.37 -26.24 -3.36
N LEU A 306 -8.10 -25.96 -3.07
CA LEU A 306 -6.98 -26.07 -4.01
C LEU A 306 -5.82 -26.79 -3.33
N PHE A 307 -5.22 -27.77 -4.01
CA PHE A 307 -3.97 -28.37 -3.53
C PHE A 307 -2.78 -27.50 -3.97
N VAL A 308 -1.87 -27.30 -3.03
CA VAL A 308 -0.53 -26.78 -3.30
C VAL A 308 0.34 -27.97 -3.67
N VAL A 309 0.98 -27.93 -4.83
CA VAL A 309 1.76 -29.04 -5.36
C VAL A 309 3.18 -28.60 -5.66
N GLU A 310 4.14 -29.35 -5.13
CA GLU A 310 5.58 -29.17 -5.38
C GLU A 310 6.15 -30.49 -5.89
N ASP A 311 6.84 -30.49 -7.01
CA ASP A 311 7.39 -31.70 -7.65
C ASP A 311 6.36 -32.82 -7.85
N GLY A 312 5.12 -32.45 -8.21
CA GLY A 312 4.00 -33.36 -8.45
C GLY A 312 3.33 -33.89 -7.18
N LYS A 313 3.81 -33.55 -5.98
CA LYS A 313 3.27 -34.02 -4.70
C LYS A 313 2.48 -32.92 -3.99
N PRO A 314 1.33 -33.23 -3.41
CA PRO A 314 0.55 -32.27 -2.64
C PRO A 314 1.25 -31.98 -1.30
N THR A 315 1.65 -30.74 -1.09
CA THR A 315 2.31 -30.26 0.13
C THR A 315 1.35 -29.58 1.08
N ALA A 316 0.27 -29.02 0.56
CA ALA A 316 -0.77 -28.40 1.38
C ALA A 316 -2.12 -28.30 0.64
N ILE A 317 -3.13 -27.83 1.38
CA ILE A 317 -4.47 -27.54 0.86
C ILE A 317 -4.91 -26.16 1.34
N VAL A 318 -5.34 -25.32 0.41
CA VAL A 318 -5.93 -24.00 0.68
C VAL A 318 -7.43 -24.13 0.60
N HIS A 319 -8.13 -23.66 1.65
CA HIS A 319 -9.59 -23.64 1.69
C HIS A 319 -10.11 -22.19 1.65
N ILE A 320 -11.13 -21.92 0.84
CA ILE A 320 -11.68 -20.56 0.65
C ILE A 320 -12.11 -19.89 1.96
N ALA A 321 -12.62 -20.65 2.94
CA ALA A 321 -13.01 -20.10 4.23
C ALA A 321 -11.82 -19.54 5.04
N GLU A 322 -10.61 -20.09 4.85
CA GLU A 322 -9.40 -19.56 5.48
C GLU A 322 -8.99 -18.24 4.85
N LEU A 323 -9.16 -18.13 3.53
CA LEU A 323 -8.90 -16.87 2.81
C LEU A 323 -9.89 -15.78 3.20
N MET A 324 -11.18 -16.14 3.41
CA MET A 324 -12.20 -15.20 3.92
C MET A 324 -11.85 -14.73 5.34
N GLN A 325 -11.45 -15.63 6.23
CA GLN A 325 -11.03 -15.26 7.60
C GLN A 325 -9.79 -14.38 7.61
N ALA A 326 -8.87 -14.60 6.69
CA ALA A 326 -7.65 -13.81 6.54
C ALA A 326 -7.86 -12.49 5.77
N GLY A 327 -9.07 -12.25 5.20
CA GLY A 327 -9.40 -11.01 4.50
C GLY A 327 -8.97 -10.94 3.03
N TYR A 328 -8.62 -12.08 2.40
CA TYR A 328 -8.30 -12.14 0.96
C TYR A 328 -9.55 -12.13 0.06
N VAL A 329 -10.68 -12.54 0.59
CA VAL A 329 -11.97 -12.61 -0.09
C VAL A 329 -13.01 -11.90 0.77
N ALA A 330 -13.83 -11.02 0.16
CA ALA A 330 -14.89 -10.27 0.84
C ALA A 330 -16.14 -11.12 1.09
#